data_d5e13bc9e8e35ef743f7f5828c5c0670
#
_entry.id   d5e13bc9e8e35ef743f7f5828c5c0670
#
_cell.length_a   1.000
_cell.length_b   1.000
_cell.length_c   1.000
_cell.angle_alpha   90.00
_cell.angle_beta   90.00
_cell.angle_gamma   90.00
#
_symmetry.space_group_name_H-M   'P 1'
#
loop_
_entity.id
_entity.type
_entity.pdbx_description
1 polymer ?
#
loop_
_entity_poly.entity_id
_entity_poly.type
_entity_poly.pdbx_seq_one_letter_code
_entity_poly.pdbx_strand_id
1 'polypeptide(L)'
;MKSREILNNPFLNKGTAFTMEERKKLGLIGLLPPYVQTIEEQAAQTYAHMEKKESMLEKRLFLMEIFNTNRTLFYYLFSQHLEEFNPIVYDPTIAETIENYSDLFVDPQYAGYLDINHPENIEETLRNAAGNRNIRLIVVTDAEEILGIGDWGTNGVDISVGKLMVYSGAAGIDPSMVLPLVIDAGTNRKALLENPNYLGNRHERITGDKYYNFIDEFVQTAEKLFPKLYLHWEDFGRSNAANILEKYRKKIPTFNDDIQGTGIVTLGGLYGALEISGEKLTDQVLSLIHI
;
A
#
# COMPACT_ATOMS: atom_id res chain seq x y z
N MET A 1 -7.62 27.28 4.13
CA MET A 1 -6.35 26.61 3.81
C MET A 1 -5.40 27.64 3.20
N LYS A 2 -4.16 27.71 3.65
CA LYS A 2 -3.18 28.65 3.06
C LYS A 2 -2.71 28.12 1.72
N SER A 3 -2.35 28.98 0.79
CA SER A 3 -1.97 28.64 -0.59
C SER A 3 -0.90 27.55 -0.68
N ARG A 4 0.13 27.60 0.17
CA ARG A 4 1.18 26.56 0.23
C ARG A 4 0.69 25.21 0.78
N GLU A 5 -0.31 25.20 1.63
CA GLU A 5 -0.91 23.96 2.15
C GLU A 5 -1.61 23.17 1.04
N ILE A 6 -2.15 23.86 0.03
CA ILE A 6 -2.76 23.22 -1.15
C ILE A 6 -1.68 22.54 -2.01
N LEU A 7 -0.56 23.23 -2.26
CA LEU A 7 0.55 22.67 -3.05
C LEU A 7 1.28 21.54 -2.32
N ASN A 8 1.27 21.54 -0.98
CA ASN A 8 1.88 20.49 -0.16
C ASN A 8 0.93 19.32 0.14
N ASN A 9 -0.33 19.40 -0.29
CA ASN A 9 -1.28 18.31 -0.10
C ASN A 9 -1.43 17.53 -1.42
N PRO A 10 -0.94 16.30 -1.52
CA PRO A 10 -0.94 15.53 -2.76
C PRO A 10 -2.34 15.19 -3.29
N PHE A 11 -3.35 15.20 -2.43
CA PHE A 11 -4.75 15.00 -2.82
C PHE A 11 -5.40 16.24 -3.44
N LEU A 12 -4.81 17.42 -3.26
CA LEU A 12 -5.33 18.70 -3.74
C LEU A 12 -4.44 19.33 -4.79
N ASN A 13 -3.16 18.99 -4.79
CA ASN A 13 -2.18 19.55 -5.69
C ASN A 13 -2.41 19.06 -7.13
N LYS A 14 -2.51 19.99 -8.06
CA LYS A 14 -2.59 19.75 -9.50
C LYS A 14 -1.32 20.22 -10.25
N GLY A 15 -0.30 20.69 -9.51
CA GLY A 15 0.91 21.24 -10.09
C GLY A 15 0.60 22.36 -11.10
N THR A 16 1.22 22.28 -12.28
CA THR A 16 1.04 23.25 -13.37
C THR A 16 -0.33 23.19 -14.03
N ALA A 17 -1.15 22.14 -13.74
CA ALA A 17 -2.50 22.02 -14.29
C ALA A 17 -3.57 22.83 -13.55
N PHE A 18 -3.24 23.55 -12.47
CA PHE A 18 -4.14 24.54 -11.93
C PHE A 18 -4.44 25.63 -12.96
N THR A 19 -5.72 25.81 -13.31
CA THR A 19 -6.15 26.86 -14.24
C THR A 19 -5.87 28.26 -13.67
N MET A 20 -5.82 29.28 -14.53
CA MET A 20 -5.61 30.68 -14.07
C MET A 20 -6.71 31.14 -13.11
N GLU A 21 -7.95 30.68 -13.30
CA GLU A 21 -9.06 30.96 -12.39
C GLU A 21 -8.82 30.32 -11.01
N GLU A 22 -8.46 29.02 -10.98
CA GLU A 22 -8.11 28.32 -9.73
C GLU A 22 -6.92 28.99 -9.04
N ARG A 23 -5.86 29.34 -9.79
CA ARG A 23 -4.69 30.04 -9.23
C ARG A 23 -5.06 31.37 -8.55
N LYS A 24 -5.97 32.13 -9.16
CA LYS A 24 -6.48 33.37 -8.54
C LYS A 24 -7.30 33.07 -7.28
N LYS A 25 -8.28 32.17 -7.39
CA LYS A 25 -9.19 31.81 -6.29
C LYS A 25 -8.47 31.22 -5.08
N LEU A 26 -7.43 30.41 -5.30
CA LEU A 26 -6.68 29.70 -4.26
C LEU A 26 -5.42 30.44 -3.80
N GLY A 27 -5.13 31.62 -4.35
CA GLY A 27 -3.96 32.43 -4.01
C GLY A 27 -2.63 31.84 -4.49
N LEU A 28 -2.63 31.09 -5.60
CA LEU A 28 -1.45 30.40 -6.14
C LEU A 28 -0.68 31.25 -7.16
N ILE A 29 -1.12 32.48 -7.44
CA ILE A 29 -0.43 33.39 -8.37
C ILE A 29 0.99 33.66 -7.88
N GLY A 30 1.97 33.46 -8.77
CA GLY A 30 3.39 33.62 -8.45
C GLY A 30 4.04 32.43 -7.73
N LEU A 31 3.26 31.41 -7.35
CA LEU A 31 3.78 30.17 -6.74
C LEU A 31 4.02 29.05 -7.76
N LEU A 32 3.47 29.17 -8.95
CA LEU A 32 3.60 28.22 -10.06
C LEU A 32 4.15 28.94 -11.30
N PRO A 33 4.86 28.21 -12.20
CA PRO A 33 5.26 28.75 -13.50
C PRO A 33 4.06 29.30 -14.26
N PRO A 34 4.23 30.37 -15.09
CA PRO A 34 3.09 31.07 -15.74
C PRO A 34 2.25 30.19 -16.66
N TYR A 35 2.85 29.28 -17.39
CA TYR A 35 2.13 28.40 -18.32
C TYR A 35 1.21 27.45 -17.55
N VAL A 36 0.01 27.26 -18.06
CA VAL A 36 -0.97 26.31 -17.55
C VAL A 36 -0.98 25.10 -18.47
N GLN A 37 -0.47 23.98 -17.97
CA GLN A 37 -0.54 22.72 -18.70
C GLN A 37 -1.91 22.07 -18.56
N THR A 38 -2.31 21.27 -19.53
CA THR A 38 -3.37 20.27 -19.33
C THR A 38 -2.82 19.09 -18.54
N ILE A 39 -3.70 18.22 -18.04
CA ILE A 39 -3.25 16.99 -17.35
C ILE A 39 -2.49 16.06 -18.30
N GLU A 40 -2.88 16.03 -19.58
CA GLU A 40 -2.24 15.25 -20.63
C GLU A 40 -0.82 15.75 -20.93
N GLU A 41 -0.64 17.07 -21.05
CA GLU A 41 0.68 17.68 -21.26
C GLU A 41 1.61 17.41 -20.06
N GLN A 42 1.08 17.54 -18.84
CA GLN A 42 1.83 17.26 -17.62
C GLN A 42 2.20 15.79 -17.52
N ALA A 43 1.27 14.89 -17.84
CA ALA A 43 1.48 13.45 -17.85
C ALA A 43 2.52 13.04 -18.91
N ALA A 44 2.42 13.54 -20.13
CA ALA A 44 3.39 13.26 -21.20
C ALA A 44 4.81 13.69 -20.82
N GLN A 45 4.96 14.87 -20.21
CA GLN A 45 6.25 15.37 -19.71
C GLN A 45 6.81 14.46 -18.59
N THR A 46 5.96 14.07 -17.64
CA THR A 46 6.34 13.22 -16.51
C THR A 46 6.73 11.82 -16.97
N TYR A 47 5.95 11.23 -17.87
CA TYR A 47 6.25 9.93 -18.46
C TYR A 47 7.60 9.92 -19.20
N ALA A 48 7.84 10.93 -20.07
CA ALA A 48 9.11 11.06 -20.78
C ALA A 48 10.31 11.27 -19.83
N HIS A 49 10.09 11.79 -18.62
CA HIS A 49 11.13 11.88 -17.60
C HIS A 49 11.36 10.52 -16.90
N MET A 50 10.30 9.79 -16.57
CA MET A 50 10.40 8.44 -16.00
C MET A 50 11.15 7.47 -16.95
N GLU A 51 10.88 7.54 -18.24
CA GLU A 51 11.54 6.69 -19.25
C GLU A 51 13.06 6.88 -19.34
N LYS A 52 13.59 7.98 -18.83
CA LYS A 52 15.04 8.21 -18.74
C LYS A 52 15.70 7.55 -17.54
N LYS A 53 14.94 6.92 -16.67
CA LYS A 53 15.47 6.20 -15.51
C LYS A 53 15.99 4.83 -15.96
N GLU A 54 17.14 4.43 -15.45
CA GLU A 54 17.86 3.26 -15.93
C GLU A 54 17.33 1.95 -15.34
N SER A 55 16.84 1.99 -14.08
CA SER A 55 16.34 0.80 -13.38
C SER A 55 14.85 0.91 -12.98
N MET A 56 14.22 -0.23 -12.69
CA MET A 56 12.85 -0.28 -12.19
C MET A 56 12.76 0.39 -10.82
N LEU A 57 13.75 0.24 -9.96
CA LEU A 57 13.81 0.94 -8.68
C LEU A 57 13.84 2.46 -8.87
N GLU A 58 14.67 2.98 -9.77
CA GLU A 58 14.69 4.42 -10.05
C GLU A 58 13.38 4.93 -10.64
N LYS A 59 12.74 4.15 -11.53
CA LYS A 59 11.39 4.47 -12.04
C LYS A 59 10.38 4.50 -10.88
N ARG A 60 10.42 3.52 -9.97
CA ARG A 60 9.56 3.50 -8.79
C ARG A 60 9.80 4.71 -7.89
N LEU A 61 11.03 5.01 -7.52
CA LEU A 61 11.36 6.17 -6.66
C LEU A 61 10.84 7.47 -7.26
N PHE A 62 11.01 7.65 -8.57
CA PHE A 62 10.47 8.81 -9.28
C PHE A 62 8.93 8.84 -9.24
N LEU A 63 8.26 7.72 -9.46
CA LEU A 63 6.80 7.65 -9.36
C LEU A 63 6.31 7.90 -7.93
N MET A 64 7.07 7.50 -6.91
CA MET A 64 6.77 7.78 -5.51
C MET A 64 6.88 9.27 -5.19
N GLU A 65 7.83 9.99 -5.77
CA GLU A 65 7.91 11.44 -5.68
C GLU A 65 6.63 12.11 -6.24
N ILE A 66 6.15 11.66 -7.40
CA ILE A 66 4.89 12.14 -7.97
C ILE A 66 3.70 11.78 -7.08
N PHE A 67 3.63 10.55 -6.58
CA PHE A 67 2.58 10.08 -5.67
C PHE A 67 2.49 10.92 -4.39
N ASN A 68 3.64 11.28 -3.81
CA ASN A 68 3.70 12.05 -2.58
C ASN A 68 3.42 13.55 -2.79
N THR A 69 3.46 14.03 -4.04
CA THR A 69 3.26 15.46 -4.36
C THR A 69 2.00 15.76 -5.16
N ASN A 70 1.57 14.86 -6.04
CA ASN A 70 0.41 15.06 -6.93
C ASN A 70 -0.25 13.72 -7.30
N ARG A 71 -1.17 13.25 -6.46
CA ARG A 71 -1.86 11.97 -6.68
C ARG A 71 -2.77 11.96 -7.90
N THR A 72 -3.32 13.11 -8.27
CA THR A 72 -4.12 13.21 -9.49
C THR A 72 -3.27 12.86 -10.72
N LEU A 73 -2.07 13.44 -10.83
CA LEU A 73 -1.14 13.14 -11.91
C LEU A 73 -0.65 11.69 -11.86
N PHE A 74 -0.30 11.19 -10.66
CA PHE A 74 0.14 9.80 -10.48
C PHE A 74 -0.91 8.81 -10.99
N TYR A 75 -2.16 8.92 -10.54
CA TYR A 75 -3.22 7.98 -10.94
C TYR A 75 -3.67 8.19 -12.38
N TYR A 76 -3.59 9.40 -12.92
CA TYR A 76 -3.81 9.62 -14.35
C TYR A 76 -2.79 8.86 -15.17
N LEU A 77 -1.48 9.00 -14.87
CA LEU A 77 -0.42 8.23 -15.52
C LEU A 77 -0.62 6.73 -15.37
N PHE A 78 -0.90 6.25 -14.17
CA PHE A 78 -1.12 4.84 -13.89
C PHE A 78 -2.27 4.29 -14.74
N SER A 79 -3.38 5.02 -14.87
CA SER A 79 -4.51 4.58 -15.69
C SER A 79 -4.21 4.49 -17.18
N GLN A 80 -3.25 5.28 -17.68
CA GLN A 80 -2.82 5.24 -19.08
C GLN A 80 -1.81 4.12 -19.37
N HIS A 81 -1.08 3.64 -18.36
CA HIS A 81 0.05 2.72 -18.50
C HIS A 81 -0.03 1.55 -17.50
N LEU A 82 -1.22 0.95 -17.29
CA LEU A 82 -1.49 -0.06 -16.27
C LEU A 82 -0.52 -1.25 -16.32
N GLU A 83 -0.32 -1.83 -17.51
CA GLU A 83 0.54 -3.01 -17.68
C GLU A 83 2.00 -2.71 -17.35
N GLU A 84 2.49 -1.54 -17.74
CA GLU A 84 3.86 -1.12 -17.48
C GLU A 84 4.08 -0.72 -16.02
N PHE A 85 3.10 -0.02 -15.41
CA PHE A 85 3.27 0.54 -14.07
C PHE A 85 3.05 -0.49 -12.96
N ASN A 86 2.21 -1.50 -13.17
CA ASN A 86 1.97 -2.54 -12.16
C ASN A 86 3.28 -3.16 -11.63
N PRO A 87 4.21 -3.66 -12.47
CA PRO A 87 5.48 -4.23 -11.99
C PRO A 87 6.44 -3.19 -11.41
N ILE A 88 6.23 -1.91 -11.67
CA ILE A 88 7.04 -0.83 -11.08
C ILE A 88 6.52 -0.44 -9.69
N VAL A 89 5.19 -0.29 -9.54
CA VAL A 89 4.59 0.20 -8.27
C VAL A 89 4.33 -0.90 -7.27
N TYR A 90 4.30 -2.17 -7.73
CA TYR A 90 4.07 -3.33 -6.89
C TYR A 90 5.10 -4.43 -7.21
N ASP A 91 4.68 -5.70 -7.26
CA ASP A 91 5.57 -6.83 -7.49
C ASP A 91 6.03 -6.91 -8.97
N PRO A 92 7.34 -7.11 -9.24
CA PRO A 92 8.42 -7.48 -8.31
C PRO A 92 9.24 -6.30 -7.74
N THR A 93 9.13 -5.08 -8.26
CA THR A 93 10.00 -3.95 -7.89
C THR A 93 9.84 -3.54 -6.42
N ILE A 94 8.66 -3.78 -5.84
CA ILE A 94 8.38 -3.45 -4.44
C ILE A 94 9.26 -4.24 -3.47
N ALA A 95 9.66 -5.46 -3.81
CA ALA A 95 10.57 -6.26 -3.00
C ALA A 95 11.90 -5.54 -2.78
N GLU A 96 12.51 -5.00 -3.84
CA GLU A 96 13.75 -4.24 -3.76
C GLU A 96 13.63 -2.98 -2.90
N THR A 97 12.46 -2.29 -2.96
CA THR A 97 12.21 -1.13 -2.09
C THR A 97 12.07 -1.53 -0.63
N ILE A 98 11.41 -2.64 -0.31
CA ILE A 98 11.26 -3.13 1.06
C ILE A 98 12.61 -3.53 1.64
N GLU A 99 13.44 -4.21 0.87
CA GLU A 99 14.79 -4.62 1.26
C GLU A 99 15.67 -3.42 1.63
N ASN A 100 15.47 -2.27 0.97
CA ASN A 100 16.23 -1.04 1.15
C ASN A 100 15.42 0.07 1.85
N TYR A 101 14.23 -0.23 2.37
CA TYR A 101 13.28 0.77 2.86
C TYR A 101 13.88 1.74 3.86
N SER A 102 14.58 1.23 4.88
CA SER A 102 15.15 2.07 5.93
C SER A 102 16.25 3.01 5.43
N ASP A 103 16.98 2.62 4.39
CA ASP A 103 18.02 3.45 3.76
C ASP A 103 17.43 4.45 2.75
N LEU A 104 16.27 4.12 2.16
CA LEU A 104 15.54 4.93 1.18
C LEU A 104 14.49 5.84 1.81
N PHE A 105 14.26 5.74 3.12
CA PHE A 105 13.18 6.46 3.80
C PHE A 105 13.36 7.97 3.73
N VAL A 106 12.36 8.65 3.15
CA VAL A 106 12.29 10.11 3.07
C VAL A 106 10.95 10.62 3.63
N ASP A 107 9.86 9.89 3.37
CA ASP A 107 8.49 10.31 3.69
C ASP A 107 7.63 9.08 4.01
N PRO A 108 6.73 9.15 5.00
CA PRO A 108 5.87 8.03 5.40
C PRO A 108 4.77 7.68 4.38
N GLN A 109 4.70 8.34 3.24
CA GLN A 109 3.78 8.06 2.12
C GLN A 109 2.29 8.02 2.51
N TYR A 110 1.92 8.77 3.54
CA TYR A 110 0.57 8.75 4.16
C TYR A 110 0.19 7.38 4.75
N ALA A 111 1.17 6.56 5.10
CA ALA A 111 0.98 5.32 5.86
C ALA A 111 0.92 5.57 7.36
N GLY A 112 0.36 4.61 8.09
CA GLY A 112 0.40 4.56 9.55
C GLY A 112 1.25 3.40 10.06
N TYR A 113 1.92 3.61 11.18
CA TYR A 113 2.79 2.64 11.83
C TYR A 113 2.24 2.34 13.21
N LEU A 114 1.71 1.14 13.39
CA LEU A 114 1.16 0.66 14.66
C LEU A 114 2.27 -0.07 15.43
N ASP A 115 2.63 0.44 16.60
CA ASP A 115 3.66 -0.12 17.46
C ASP A 115 3.04 -1.10 18.48
N ILE A 116 3.40 -2.38 18.39
CA ILE A 116 2.89 -3.43 19.30
C ILE A 116 3.27 -3.20 20.77
N ASN A 117 4.29 -2.38 21.04
CA ASN A 117 4.70 -2.04 22.41
C ASN A 117 3.86 -0.93 23.02
N HIS A 118 3.08 -0.21 22.20
CA HIS A 118 2.28 0.94 22.60
C HIS A 118 0.82 0.83 22.11
N PRO A 119 0.05 -0.18 22.56
CA PRO A 119 -1.35 -0.36 22.16
C PRO A 119 -2.20 0.87 22.47
N GLU A 120 -1.91 1.60 23.54
CA GLU A 120 -2.58 2.86 23.92
C GLU A 120 -2.54 3.93 22.82
N ASN A 121 -1.61 3.84 21.87
CA ASN A 121 -1.47 4.81 20.78
C ASN A 121 -2.25 4.43 19.50
N ILE A 122 -2.94 3.29 19.46
CA ILE A 122 -3.65 2.81 18.25
C ILE A 122 -4.66 3.86 17.74
N GLU A 123 -5.50 4.41 18.63
CA GLU A 123 -6.50 5.41 18.22
C GLU A 123 -5.86 6.68 17.67
N GLU A 124 -4.82 7.17 18.33
CA GLU A 124 -4.10 8.36 17.90
C GLU A 124 -3.39 8.13 16.54
N THR A 125 -2.72 6.99 16.38
CA THR A 125 -2.06 6.59 15.12
C THR A 125 -3.05 6.57 13.97
N LEU A 126 -4.21 5.92 14.15
CA LEU A 126 -5.24 5.84 13.12
C LEU A 126 -5.82 7.22 12.76
N ARG A 127 -6.05 8.08 13.75
CA ARG A 127 -6.52 9.45 13.52
C ARG A 127 -5.48 10.30 12.78
N ASN A 128 -4.22 10.24 13.18
CA ASN A 128 -3.14 10.99 12.57
C ASN A 128 -2.91 10.54 11.11
N ALA A 129 -2.85 9.24 10.88
CA ALA A 129 -2.67 8.68 9.54
C ALA A 129 -3.86 8.94 8.61
N ALA A 130 -5.09 8.90 9.12
CA ALA A 130 -6.30 9.22 8.34
C ALA A 130 -6.45 10.73 8.09
N GLY A 131 -6.05 11.57 9.03
CA GLY A 131 -6.34 12.99 9.02
C GLY A 131 -7.85 13.26 8.92
N ASN A 132 -8.24 14.14 8.00
CA ASN A 132 -9.66 14.46 7.77
C ASN A 132 -10.31 13.59 6.66
N ARG A 133 -9.65 12.49 6.24
CA ARG A 133 -10.15 11.62 5.17
C ARG A 133 -11.24 10.68 5.69
N ASN A 134 -12.20 10.36 4.83
CA ASN A 134 -13.26 9.37 5.12
C ASN A 134 -12.79 7.97 4.70
N ILE A 135 -12.03 7.32 5.56
CA ILE A 135 -11.43 6.01 5.25
C ILE A 135 -12.51 4.93 5.13
N ARG A 136 -12.40 4.12 4.07
CA ARG A 136 -13.30 3.02 3.72
C ARG A 136 -12.58 1.70 3.50
N LEU A 137 -11.30 1.74 3.16
CA LEU A 137 -10.45 0.58 2.97
C LEU A 137 -9.13 0.79 3.72
N ILE A 138 -8.80 -0.15 4.57
CA ILE A 138 -7.46 -0.27 5.15
C ILE A 138 -6.82 -1.53 4.58
N VAL A 139 -5.60 -1.41 4.07
CA VAL A 139 -4.69 -2.54 3.87
C VAL A 139 -3.68 -2.50 5.00
N VAL A 140 -3.59 -3.58 5.74
CA VAL A 140 -2.67 -3.72 6.87
C VAL A 140 -1.82 -4.97 6.70
N THR A 141 -0.55 -4.85 7.04
CA THR A 141 0.42 -5.95 7.08
C THR A 141 1.15 -5.98 8.42
N ASP A 142 1.58 -7.14 8.87
CA ASP A 142 2.63 -7.25 9.90
C ASP A 142 3.99 -7.63 9.29
N ALA A 143 4.01 -7.82 7.96
CA ALA A 143 5.19 -8.11 7.15
C ALA A 143 6.02 -9.31 7.64
N GLU A 144 5.36 -10.31 8.26
CA GLU A 144 6.03 -11.53 8.75
C GLU A 144 6.40 -12.46 7.60
N GLU A 145 5.52 -12.61 6.60
CA GLU A 145 5.72 -13.52 5.47
C GLU A 145 5.38 -12.84 4.14
N ILE A 146 6.13 -11.79 3.79
CA ILE A 146 6.00 -11.15 2.48
C ILE A 146 6.36 -12.17 1.40
N LEU A 147 5.46 -12.38 0.44
CA LEU A 147 5.63 -13.39 -0.60
C LEU A 147 6.98 -13.23 -1.32
N GLY A 148 7.77 -14.29 -1.31
CA GLY A 148 9.08 -14.37 -1.95
C GLY A 148 10.25 -13.82 -1.14
N ILE A 149 10.06 -12.97 -0.13
CA ILE A 149 11.16 -12.33 0.61
C ILE A 149 11.10 -12.49 2.14
N GLY A 150 9.97 -12.93 2.70
CA GLY A 150 9.80 -13.27 4.12
C GLY A 150 9.62 -12.07 5.05
N ASP A 151 10.19 -12.15 6.26
CA ASP A 151 10.03 -11.17 7.34
C ASP A 151 10.87 -9.91 7.09
N TRP A 152 10.19 -8.75 7.03
CA TRP A 152 10.83 -7.44 6.86
C TRP A 152 10.39 -6.41 7.91
N GLY A 153 9.61 -6.82 8.91
CA GLY A 153 9.17 -5.93 9.98
C GLY A 153 8.54 -4.64 9.46
N THR A 154 8.88 -3.50 10.05
CA THR A 154 8.29 -2.20 9.66
C THR A 154 8.55 -1.80 8.20
N ASN A 155 9.65 -2.31 7.60
CA ASN A 155 9.97 -2.04 6.19
C ASN A 155 8.86 -2.50 5.24
N GLY A 156 8.06 -3.49 5.64
CA GLY A 156 6.95 -4.00 4.85
C GLY A 156 5.75 -3.07 4.70
N VAL A 157 5.78 -1.86 5.26
CA VAL A 157 4.72 -0.86 5.04
C VAL A 157 4.49 -0.59 3.55
N ASP A 158 5.53 -0.68 2.73
CA ASP A 158 5.44 -0.49 1.28
C ASP A 158 4.52 -1.51 0.60
N ILE A 159 4.35 -2.73 1.17
CA ILE A 159 3.35 -3.69 0.69
C ILE A 159 1.94 -3.09 0.73
N SER A 160 1.55 -2.54 1.88
CA SER A 160 0.23 -1.90 2.02
C SER A 160 0.07 -0.68 1.10
N VAL A 161 1.13 0.11 0.93
CA VAL A 161 1.14 1.28 0.02
C VAL A 161 0.97 0.84 -1.43
N GLY A 162 1.78 -0.12 -1.90
CA GLY A 162 1.73 -0.63 -3.27
C GLY A 162 0.40 -1.32 -3.60
N LYS A 163 -0.12 -2.14 -2.68
CA LYS A 163 -1.44 -2.77 -2.83
C LYS A 163 -2.53 -1.72 -3.04
N LEU A 164 -2.54 -0.65 -2.26
CA LEU A 164 -3.52 0.42 -2.40
C LEU A 164 -3.33 1.27 -3.66
N MET A 165 -2.10 1.37 -4.18
CA MET A 165 -1.87 1.98 -5.51
C MET A 165 -2.55 1.17 -6.60
N VAL A 166 -2.44 -0.16 -6.57
CA VAL A 166 -3.10 -1.06 -7.52
C VAL A 166 -4.62 -1.00 -7.36
N TYR A 167 -5.14 -1.02 -6.14
CA TYR A 167 -6.58 -0.87 -5.89
C TYR A 167 -7.14 0.44 -6.45
N SER A 168 -6.41 1.54 -6.28
CA SER A 168 -6.88 2.83 -6.82
C SER A 168 -6.67 2.93 -8.33
N GLY A 169 -5.50 2.54 -8.84
CA GLY A 169 -5.15 2.69 -10.25
C GLY A 169 -5.86 1.72 -11.18
N ALA A 170 -5.98 0.43 -10.78
CA ALA A 170 -6.55 -0.62 -11.61
C ALA A 170 -8.03 -0.92 -11.29
N ALA A 171 -8.44 -0.85 -10.01
CA ALA A 171 -9.82 -1.15 -9.61
C ALA A 171 -10.68 0.12 -9.36
N GLY A 172 -10.11 1.33 -9.48
CA GLY A 172 -10.86 2.59 -9.42
C GLY A 172 -11.33 2.98 -8.01
N ILE A 173 -10.70 2.46 -6.95
CA ILE A 173 -11.01 2.87 -5.57
C ILE A 173 -10.46 4.27 -5.33
N ASP A 174 -11.29 5.16 -4.78
CA ASP A 174 -10.90 6.54 -4.48
C ASP A 174 -9.68 6.58 -3.54
N PRO A 175 -8.53 7.13 -3.97
CA PRO A 175 -7.31 7.15 -3.18
C PRO A 175 -7.41 8.00 -1.90
N SER A 176 -8.40 8.87 -1.79
CA SER A 176 -8.67 9.62 -0.55
C SER A 176 -9.35 8.78 0.53
N MET A 177 -9.92 7.62 0.17
CA MET A 177 -10.66 6.73 1.07
C MET A 177 -9.85 5.53 1.56
N VAL A 178 -8.58 5.45 1.21
CA VAL A 178 -7.72 4.31 1.55
C VAL A 178 -6.64 4.69 2.56
N LEU A 179 -6.23 3.71 3.38
CA LEU A 179 -5.21 3.90 4.40
C LEU A 179 -4.27 2.69 4.45
N PRO A 180 -2.99 2.84 4.08
CA PRO A 180 -1.99 1.81 4.29
C PRO A 180 -1.50 1.81 5.72
N LEU A 181 -1.37 0.61 6.32
CA LEU A 181 -0.87 0.42 7.68
C LEU A 181 0.16 -0.70 7.74
N VAL A 182 1.10 -0.57 8.66
CA VAL A 182 1.93 -1.68 9.13
C VAL A 182 1.78 -1.83 10.65
N ILE A 183 1.73 -3.07 11.12
CA ILE A 183 1.84 -3.42 12.54
C ILE A 183 3.28 -3.85 12.78
N ASP A 184 4.05 -3.00 13.44
CA ASP A 184 5.41 -3.34 13.84
C ASP A 184 5.37 -4.23 15.09
N ALA A 185 5.36 -5.53 14.86
CA ALA A 185 5.38 -6.56 15.88
C ALA A 185 6.81 -6.99 16.28
N GLY A 186 7.84 -6.28 15.78
CA GLY A 186 9.22 -6.71 15.78
C GLY A 186 9.56 -7.57 14.55
N THR A 187 10.75 -8.14 14.51
CA THR A 187 11.20 -8.98 13.40
C THR A 187 12.11 -10.11 13.89
N ASN A 188 12.00 -11.29 13.27
CA ASN A 188 12.93 -12.40 13.50
C ASN A 188 14.10 -12.37 12.49
N ARG A 189 14.15 -11.40 11.58
CA ARG A 189 15.24 -11.22 10.62
C ARG A 189 16.45 -10.59 11.31
N LYS A 190 17.43 -11.42 11.65
CA LYS A 190 18.64 -11.00 12.35
C LYS A 190 19.37 -9.83 11.67
N ALA A 191 19.42 -9.86 10.32
CA ALA A 191 20.05 -8.80 9.55
C ALA A 191 19.41 -7.42 9.78
N LEU A 192 18.09 -7.34 10.02
CA LEU A 192 17.41 -6.09 10.38
C LEU A 192 17.71 -5.68 11.82
N LEU A 193 17.68 -6.63 12.77
CA LEU A 193 17.98 -6.35 14.18
C LEU A 193 19.42 -5.79 14.37
N GLU A 194 20.35 -6.23 13.54
CA GLU A 194 21.76 -5.80 13.56
C GLU A 194 22.02 -4.57 12.69
N ASN A 195 21.09 -4.17 11.81
CA ASN A 195 21.24 -2.99 10.95
C ASN A 195 21.05 -1.69 11.77
N PRO A 196 22.05 -0.82 11.88
CA PRO A 196 21.92 0.46 12.62
C PRO A 196 20.89 1.42 12.00
N ASN A 197 20.56 1.26 10.71
CA ASN A 197 19.61 2.11 10.00
C ASN A 197 18.16 1.59 10.08
N TYR A 198 17.93 0.36 10.60
CA TYR A 198 16.58 -0.18 10.69
C TYR A 198 15.65 0.71 11.52
N LEU A 199 14.50 1.08 10.97
CA LEU A 199 13.57 2.05 11.54
C LEU A 199 12.45 1.41 12.40
N GLY A 200 12.37 0.06 12.45
CA GLY A 200 11.37 -0.65 13.24
C GLY A 200 11.84 -1.03 14.64
N ASN A 201 10.95 -1.71 15.37
CA ASN A 201 11.23 -2.27 16.69
C ASN A 201 12.37 -3.29 16.65
N ARG A 202 13.38 -3.09 17.49
CA ARG A 202 14.63 -3.90 17.51
C ARG A 202 14.54 -5.03 18.52
N HIS A 203 13.53 -5.88 18.36
CA HIS A 203 13.34 -7.11 19.15
C HIS A 203 12.70 -8.18 18.27
N GLU A 204 12.79 -9.44 18.71
CA GLU A 204 12.11 -10.55 18.08
C GLU A 204 10.60 -10.32 18.07
N ARG A 205 9.90 -10.93 17.10
CA ARG A 205 8.45 -10.79 16.97
C ARG A 205 7.72 -11.15 18.25
N ILE A 206 6.84 -10.28 18.65
CA ILE A 206 5.86 -10.55 19.69
C ILE A 206 4.82 -11.52 19.12
N THR A 207 4.52 -12.56 19.88
CA THR A 207 3.57 -13.63 19.50
C THR A 207 2.59 -13.92 20.64
N GLY A 208 1.65 -14.86 20.41
CA GLY A 208 0.70 -15.32 21.42
C GLY A 208 -0.31 -14.25 21.84
N ASP A 209 -0.74 -14.29 23.10
CA ASP A 209 -1.83 -13.46 23.61
C ASP A 209 -1.56 -11.96 23.45
N LYS A 210 -0.30 -11.51 23.64
CA LYS A 210 0.02 -10.08 23.49
C LYS A 210 -0.23 -9.63 22.05
N TYR A 211 0.15 -10.44 21.05
CA TYR A 211 -0.09 -10.16 19.64
C TYR A 211 -1.58 -10.12 19.31
N TYR A 212 -2.33 -11.17 19.71
CA TYR A 212 -3.77 -11.23 19.39
C TYR A 212 -4.59 -10.18 20.12
N ASN A 213 -4.22 -9.79 21.35
CA ASN A 213 -4.87 -8.69 22.07
C ASN A 213 -4.64 -7.35 21.34
N PHE A 214 -3.44 -7.12 20.81
CA PHE A 214 -3.15 -5.94 19.99
C PHE A 214 -4.02 -5.91 18.72
N ILE A 215 -4.10 -7.04 18.00
CA ILE A 215 -4.97 -7.16 16.82
C ILE A 215 -6.43 -6.87 17.17
N ASP A 216 -6.92 -7.38 18.29
CA ASP A 216 -8.29 -7.15 18.74
C ASP A 216 -8.56 -5.65 19.01
N GLU A 217 -7.65 -5.00 19.72
CA GLU A 217 -7.75 -3.56 20.01
C GLU A 217 -7.68 -2.71 18.74
N PHE A 218 -6.79 -3.07 17.83
CA PHE A 218 -6.70 -2.43 16.51
C PHE A 218 -8.04 -2.55 15.75
N VAL A 219 -8.59 -3.74 15.62
CA VAL A 219 -9.84 -3.96 14.87
C VAL A 219 -11.00 -3.19 15.50
N GLN A 220 -11.18 -3.27 16.82
CA GLN A 220 -12.25 -2.57 17.52
C GLN A 220 -12.14 -1.06 17.38
N THR A 221 -10.91 -0.53 17.46
CA THR A 221 -10.66 0.90 17.32
C THR A 221 -10.88 1.36 15.87
N ALA A 222 -10.42 0.58 14.89
CA ALA A 222 -10.62 0.89 13.48
C ALA A 222 -12.12 0.90 13.09
N GLU A 223 -12.92 -0.09 13.54
CA GLU A 223 -14.36 -0.12 13.31
C GLU A 223 -15.09 1.08 13.95
N LYS A 224 -14.70 1.45 15.17
CA LYS A 224 -15.25 2.62 15.87
C LYS A 224 -14.96 3.93 15.12
N LEU A 225 -13.74 4.08 14.61
CA LEU A 225 -13.33 5.29 13.90
C LEU A 225 -13.86 5.35 12.47
N PHE A 226 -13.99 4.22 11.81
CA PHE A 226 -14.36 4.10 10.39
C PHE A 226 -15.56 3.15 10.22
N PRO A 227 -16.81 3.58 10.50
CA PRO A 227 -17.98 2.70 10.59
C PRO A 227 -18.36 1.94 9.31
N LYS A 228 -17.76 2.26 8.18
CA LYS A 228 -17.98 1.58 6.89
C LYS A 228 -16.67 1.02 6.34
N LEU A 229 -15.78 0.62 7.23
CA LEU A 229 -14.48 0.08 6.92
C LEU A 229 -14.60 -1.29 6.24
N TYR A 230 -13.78 -1.49 5.21
CA TYR A 230 -13.35 -2.79 4.71
C TYR A 230 -11.89 -3.00 5.14
N LEU A 231 -11.59 -4.11 5.80
CA LEU A 231 -10.26 -4.40 6.32
C LEU A 231 -9.60 -5.53 5.54
N HIS A 232 -8.48 -5.22 4.90
CA HIS A 232 -7.70 -6.14 4.10
C HIS A 232 -6.40 -6.50 4.82
N TRP A 233 -6.19 -7.81 5.04
CA TRP A 233 -4.98 -8.39 5.62
C TRP A 233 -4.04 -8.83 4.52
N GLU A 234 -2.77 -8.44 4.60
CA GLU A 234 -1.76 -8.67 3.57
C GLU A 234 -0.44 -9.13 4.20
N ASP A 235 0.15 -10.21 3.72
CA ASP A 235 1.48 -10.74 4.11
C ASP A 235 1.66 -10.96 5.63
N PHE A 236 0.62 -11.45 6.29
CA PHE A 236 0.70 -11.94 7.66
C PHE A 236 1.32 -13.34 7.72
N GLY A 237 2.06 -13.64 8.79
CA GLY A 237 2.58 -14.99 9.04
C GLY A 237 1.48 -16.05 8.97
N ARG A 238 1.73 -17.19 8.34
CA ARG A 238 0.73 -18.23 8.01
C ARG A 238 -0.11 -18.66 9.21
N SER A 239 0.51 -18.83 10.36
CA SER A 239 -0.20 -19.20 11.58
C SER A 239 -1.15 -18.12 12.07
N ASN A 240 -0.78 -16.85 11.90
CA ASN A 240 -1.55 -15.70 12.32
C ASN A 240 -2.66 -15.38 11.32
N ALA A 241 -2.35 -15.40 10.02
CA ALA A 241 -3.26 -15.06 8.93
C ALA A 241 -4.57 -15.87 8.98
N ALA A 242 -4.47 -17.20 9.11
CA ALA A 242 -5.63 -18.08 9.17
C ALA A 242 -6.50 -17.82 10.42
N ASN A 243 -5.88 -17.64 11.58
CA ASN A 243 -6.57 -17.39 12.85
C ASN A 243 -7.27 -16.03 12.84
N ILE A 244 -6.64 -14.99 12.30
CA ILE A 244 -7.20 -13.64 12.16
C ILE A 244 -8.40 -13.68 11.22
N LEU A 245 -8.25 -14.28 10.04
CA LEU A 245 -9.34 -14.38 9.08
C LEU A 245 -10.54 -15.12 9.66
N GLU A 246 -10.35 -16.29 10.30
CA GLU A 246 -11.44 -17.06 10.89
C GLU A 246 -12.15 -16.29 12.02
N LYS A 247 -11.39 -15.53 12.82
CA LYS A 247 -11.93 -14.73 13.92
C LYS A 247 -12.84 -13.59 13.46
N TYR A 248 -12.50 -12.94 12.34
CA TYR A 248 -13.17 -11.70 11.93
C TYR A 248 -14.09 -11.83 10.72
N ARG A 249 -13.91 -12.79 9.79
CA ARG A 249 -14.65 -12.89 8.53
C ARG A 249 -16.19 -12.92 8.65
N LYS A 250 -16.72 -13.25 9.85
CA LYS A 250 -18.17 -13.25 10.12
C LYS A 250 -18.61 -12.05 10.97
N LYS A 251 -17.70 -11.17 11.36
CA LYS A 251 -17.96 -10.05 12.25
C LYS A 251 -17.88 -8.70 11.53
N ILE A 252 -16.91 -8.54 10.67
CA ILE A 252 -16.63 -7.30 9.92
C ILE A 252 -16.43 -7.60 8.45
N PRO A 253 -16.65 -6.63 7.54
CA PRO A 253 -16.19 -6.73 6.17
C PRO A 253 -14.66 -6.84 6.11
N THR A 254 -14.16 -8.02 5.76
CA THR A 254 -12.71 -8.28 5.77
C THR A 254 -12.30 -9.31 4.72
N PHE A 255 -11.06 -9.28 4.33
CA PHE A 255 -10.46 -10.12 3.30
C PHE A 255 -8.99 -10.36 3.61
N ASN A 256 -8.51 -11.57 3.39
CA ASN A 256 -7.08 -11.89 3.38
C ASN A 256 -6.68 -12.32 1.97
N ASP A 257 -5.78 -11.56 1.33
CA ASP A 257 -5.41 -11.79 -0.06
C ASP A 257 -4.58 -13.07 -0.23
N ASP A 258 -3.65 -13.34 0.68
CA ASP A 258 -2.78 -14.52 0.61
C ASP A 258 -3.55 -15.82 0.69
N ILE A 259 -4.67 -15.84 1.44
CA ILE A 259 -5.52 -17.01 1.60
C ILE A 259 -6.64 -17.02 0.55
N GLN A 260 -7.45 -15.96 0.50
CA GLN A 260 -8.67 -15.92 -0.31
C GLN A 260 -8.38 -15.49 -1.76
N GLY A 261 -7.54 -14.46 -1.96
CA GLY A 261 -7.18 -13.98 -3.30
C GLY A 261 -6.36 -15.03 -4.05
N THR A 262 -5.30 -15.54 -3.46
CA THR A 262 -4.46 -16.60 -4.03
C THR A 262 -5.28 -17.85 -4.35
N GLY A 263 -6.17 -18.28 -3.44
CA GLY A 263 -7.04 -19.41 -3.68
C GLY A 263 -7.96 -19.23 -4.87
N ILE A 264 -8.59 -18.05 -5.02
CA ILE A 264 -9.51 -17.74 -6.11
C ILE A 264 -8.76 -17.62 -7.45
N VAL A 265 -7.61 -16.95 -7.47
CA VAL A 265 -6.80 -16.81 -8.70
C VAL A 265 -6.28 -18.16 -9.17
N THR A 266 -5.79 -19.01 -8.26
CA THR A 266 -5.34 -20.37 -8.57
C THR A 266 -6.48 -21.21 -9.14
N LEU A 267 -7.67 -21.14 -8.55
CA LEU A 267 -8.86 -21.85 -9.04
C LEU A 267 -9.27 -21.33 -10.43
N GLY A 268 -9.22 -20.02 -10.65
CA GLY A 268 -9.51 -19.42 -11.96
C GLY A 268 -8.55 -19.90 -13.04
N GLY A 269 -7.25 -19.94 -12.74
CA GLY A 269 -6.22 -20.46 -13.63
C GLY A 269 -6.44 -21.94 -13.95
N LEU A 270 -6.82 -22.74 -12.94
CA LEU A 270 -7.14 -24.17 -13.13
C LEU A 270 -8.35 -24.36 -14.06
N TYR A 271 -9.44 -23.61 -13.86
CA TYR A 271 -10.59 -23.66 -14.77
C TYR A 271 -10.23 -23.25 -16.21
N GLY A 272 -9.39 -22.22 -16.38
CA GLY A 272 -8.89 -21.83 -17.70
C GLY A 272 -8.07 -22.94 -18.37
N ALA A 273 -7.22 -23.64 -17.63
CA ALA A 273 -6.46 -24.79 -18.13
C ALA A 273 -7.38 -25.97 -18.54
N LEU A 274 -8.41 -26.24 -17.75
CA LEU A 274 -9.40 -27.29 -18.05
C LEU A 274 -10.23 -26.97 -19.29
N GLU A 275 -10.59 -25.73 -19.51
CA GLU A 275 -11.26 -25.29 -20.73
C GLU A 275 -10.41 -25.57 -22.00
N ILE A 276 -9.10 -25.37 -21.89
CA ILE A 276 -8.16 -25.65 -22.99
C ILE A 276 -7.95 -27.15 -23.19
N SER A 277 -7.79 -27.94 -22.11
CA SER A 277 -7.50 -29.38 -22.18
C SER A 277 -8.75 -30.24 -22.49
N GLY A 278 -9.93 -29.72 -22.17
CA GLY A 278 -11.19 -30.47 -22.23
C GLY A 278 -11.36 -31.53 -21.14
N GLU A 279 -10.50 -31.53 -20.12
CA GLU A 279 -10.53 -32.49 -19.01
C GLU A 279 -11.46 -32.01 -17.87
N LYS A 280 -11.79 -32.94 -16.95
CA LYS A 280 -12.63 -32.58 -15.79
C LYS A 280 -11.78 -32.24 -14.57
N LEU A 281 -12.26 -31.33 -13.73
CA LEU A 281 -11.62 -30.94 -12.46
C LEU A 281 -11.40 -32.14 -11.55
N THR A 282 -12.33 -33.12 -11.53
CA THR A 282 -12.24 -34.33 -10.71
C THR A 282 -11.11 -35.27 -11.10
N ASP A 283 -10.57 -35.13 -12.30
CA ASP A 283 -9.54 -35.99 -12.86
C ASP A 283 -8.14 -35.38 -12.68
N GLN A 284 -8.07 -34.20 -12.05
CA GLN A 284 -6.82 -33.45 -11.87
C GLN A 284 -6.13 -33.76 -10.55
N VAL A 285 -4.80 -33.69 -10.57
CA VAL A 285 -3.96 -33.73 -9.38
C VAL A 285 -3.14 -32.42 -9.33
N LEU A 286 -3.42 -31.59 -8.32
CA LEU A 286 -2.68 -30.36 -8.09
C LEU A 286 -1.50 -30.65 -7.12
N SER A 287 -0.28 -30.36 -7.57
CA SER A 287 0.90 -30.40 -6.71
C SER A 287 1.43 -28.97 -6.50
N LEU A 288 1.69 -28.61 -5.24
CA LEU A 288 2.25 -27.30 -4.86
C LEU A 288 3.74 -27.39 -4.44
N ILE A 289 4.34 -28.58 -4.47
CA ILE A 289 5.69 -28.83 -3.96
C ILE A 289 6.63 -29.50 -4.97
N HIS A 290 6.15 -29.86 -6.15
CA HIS A 290 6.93 -30.57 -7.17
C HIS A 290 7.11 -29.73 -8.44
N ILE A 291 7.41 -28.46 -8.25
CA ILE A 291 7.72 -27.53 -9.36
C ILE A 291 9.21 -27.57 -9.63
#